data_044873648597c7171cb4b13fcbd94ce4
#
_entry.id   044873648597c7171cb4b13fcbd94ce4
#
_cell.length_a   1.000
_cell.length_b   1.000
_cell.length_c   1.000
_cell.angle_alpha   90.00
_cell.angle_beta   90.00
_cell.angle_gamma   90.00
#
_symmetry.space_group_name_H-M   'P 1'
#
loop_
_entity.id
_entity.type
_entity.pdbx_description
1 polymer ?
#
loop_
_entity_poly.entity_id
_entity_poly.type
_entity_poly.pdbx_seq_one_letter_code
_entity_poly.pdbx_strand_id
1 'polypeptide(L)'
;ADERLQEVEQIKKSQFEMLEKVSGFSKEQAKDYMLQMLENELTHEKALKITQYEQQLKEESDEKAREILSTAIQRCASDHVAEVTVSVVPLPNDEMKGRIIGREGRNIRTLENLTGVDLIIDDTPEAITLSCHDPVKREVARLSLEKLIQDGRIHPTRIEETVEKARREVETKIKQDGERAVIETGVHHLHPELMKLLGRMRYRTSYGQNVLEHSI
;
A
#
# COMPACT_ATOMS: atom_id res chain seq x y z
N ALA A 1 -55.41 48.64 41.05
CA ALA A 1 -54.45 47.68 40.46
C ALA A 1 -53.70 46.94 41.55
N ASP A 2 -53.29 47.59 42.63
CA ASP A 2 -52.51 47.00 43.73
C ASP A 2 -53.27 45.93 44.53
N GLU A 3 -54.56 46.14 44.79
CA GLU A 3 -55.37 45.17 45.52
C GLU A 3 -55.49 43.82 44.77
N ARG A 4 -55.64 43.86 43.45
CA ARG A 4 -55.70 42.64 42.61
C ARG A 4 -54.34 41.91 42.56
N LEU A 5 -53.24 42.60 42.61
CA LEU A 5 -51.91 42.03 42.69
C LEU A 5 -51.67 41.31 44.01
N GLN A 6 -52.15 41.93 45.14
CA GLN A 6 -52.04 41.30 46.48
C GLN A 6 -52.95 40.05 46.61
N GLU A 7 -54.13 40.07 46.01
CA GLU A 7 -55.01 38.89 45.96
C GLU A 7 -54.39 37.73 45.16
N VAL A 8 -53.78 38.02 44.02
CA VAL A 8 -53.12 37.01 43.21
C VAL A 8 -51.90 36.44 43.92
N GLU A 9 -51.13 37.23 44.63
CA GLU A 9 -50.03 36.75 45.46
C GLU A 9 -50.46 35.87 46.61
N GLN A 10 -51.56 36.25 47.29
CA GLN A 10 -52.14 35.42 48.36
C GLN A 10 -52.67 34.07 47.85
N ILE A 11 -53.35 34.06 46.70
CA ILE A 11 -53.83 32.83 46.07
C ILE A 11 -52.65 31.93 45.65
N LYS A 12 -51.63 32.53 45.09
CA LYS A 12 -50.43 31.82 44.69
C LYS A 12 -49.70 31.18 45.91
N LYS A 13 -49.65 31.91 47.01
CA LYS A 13 -49.05 31.42 48.26
C LYS A 13 -49.86 30.28 48.86
N SER A 14 -51.21 30.39 48.89
CA SER A 14 -52.07 29.31 49.41
C SER A 14 -52.04 28.07 48.52
N GLN A 15 -51.93 28.22 47.19
CA GLN A 15 -51.74 27.08 46.27
C GLN A 15 -50.39 26.39 46.48
N PHE A 16 -49.33 27.13 46.72
CA PHE A 16 -48.02 26.53 47.05
C PHE A 16 -48.05 25.77 48.39
N GLU A 17 -48.66 26.33 49.44
CA GLU A 17 -48.82 25.69 50.72
C GLU A 17 -49.70 24.38 50.64
N MET A 18 -50.69 24.39 49.72
CA MET A 18 -51.52 23.22 49.47
C MET A 18 -50.74 22.13 48.69
N LEU A 19 -49.93 22.54 47.71
CA LEU A 19 -49.05 21.65 46.99
C LEU A 19 -47.96 21.04 47.90
N GLU A 20 -47.43 21.82 48.83
CA GLU A 20 -46.43 21.36 49.83
C GLU A 20 -47.03 20.30 50.78
N LYS A 21 -48.32 20.50 51.22
CA LYS A 21 -49.05 19.54 52.03
C LYS A 21 -49.41 18.24 51.28
N VAL A 22 -49.71 18.31 50.02
CA VAL A 22 -50.09 17.14 49.20
C VAL A 22 -48.87 16.35 48.73
N SER A 23 -47.77 17.03 48.39
CA SER A 23 -46.54 16.38 47.87
C SER A 23 -45.61 15.89 48.99
N GLY A 24 -45.74 16.36 50.22
CA GLY A 24 -44.80 16.08 51.31
C GLY A 24 -43.40 16.72 51.15
N PHE A 25 -43.22 17.55 50.14
CA PHE A 25 -41.97 18.26 49.91
C PHE A 25 -42.11 19.72 50.25
N SER A 26 -41.10 20.27 50.92
CA SER A 26 -40.96 21.74 51.00
C SER A 26 -40.59 22.32 49.64
N LYS A 27 -40.83 23.63 49.48
CA LYS A 27 -40.47 24.32 48.23
C LYS A 27 -38.98 24.17 47.87
N GLU A 28 -38.13 24.15 48.85
CA GLU A 28 -36.67 23.95 48.69
C GLU A 28 -36.36 22.50 48.32
N GLN A 29 -36.98 21.55 48.98
CA GLN A 29 -36.82 20.13 48.63
C GLN A 29 -37.34 19.81 47.20
N ALA A 30 -38.44 20.40 46.77
CA ALA A 30 -38.93 20.23 45.41
C ALA A 30 -37.99 20.83 44.38
N LYS A 31 -37.39 22.01 44.68
CA LYS A 31 -36.37 22.63 43.83
C LYS A 31 -35.10 21.78 43.70
N ASP A 32 -34.61 21.31 44.82
CA ASP A 32 -33.38 20.45 44.83
C ASP A 32 -33.62 19.13 44.07
N TYR A 33 -34.81 18.53 44.24
CA TYR A 33 -35.16 17.31 43.54
C TYR A 33 -35.25 17.57 42.00
N MET A 34 -35.84 18.67 41.58
CA MET A 34 -35.92 19.03 40.15
C MET A 34 -34.52 19.34 39.57
N LEU A 35 -33.65 20.01 40.32
CA LEU A 35 -32.27 20.28 39.91
C LEU A 35 -31.48 18.97 39.76
N GLN A 36 -31.68 18.06 40.70
CA GLN A 36 -30.99 16.78 40.67
C GLN A 36 -31.46 15.89 39.49
N MET A 37 -32.77 15.88 39.19
CA MET A 37 -33.31 15.24 37.99
C MET A 37 -32.74 15.86 36.71
N LEU A 38 -32.69 17.18 36.64
CA LEU A 38 -32.16 17.93 35.49
C LEU A 38 -30.66 17.67 35.29
N GLU A 39 -29.87 17.62 36.35
CA GLU A 39 -28.46 17.27 36.31
C GLU A 39 -28.22 15.86 35.79
N ASN A 40 -29.03 14.89 36.22
CA ASN A 40 -28.95 13.50 35.76
C ASN A 40 -29.31 13.41 34.25
N GLU A 41 -30.37 14.09 33.83
CA GLU A 41 -30.80 14.12 32.43
C GLU A 41 -29.76 14.79 31.52
N LEU A 42 -29.22 15.94 31.95
CA LEU A 42 -28.15 16.64 31.25
C LEU A 42 -26.85 15.82 31.19
N THR A 43 -26.53 15.07 32.23
CA THR A 43 -25.36 14.20 32.24
C THR A 43 -25.52 13.07 31.23
N HIS A 44 -26.70 12.48 31.12
CA HIS A 44 -27.01 11.45 30.14
C HIS A 44 -26.97 12.00 28.71
N GLU A 45 -27.58 13.16 28.45
CA GLU A 45 -27.54 13.83 27.14
C GLU A 45 -26.10 14.18 26.72
N LYS A 46 -25.29 14.71 27.66
CA LYS A 46 -23.87 14.99 27.41
C LYS A 46 -23.11 13.72 27.01
N ALA A 47 -23.32 12.60 27.74
CA ALA A 47 -22.67 11.33 27.43
C ALA A 47 -23.05 10.84 26.03
N LEU A 48 -24.32 10.90 25.65
CA LEU A 48 -24.78 10.53 24.31
C LEU A 48 -24.17 11.40 23.23
N LYS A 49 -24.11 12.72 23.44
CA LYS A 49 -23.48 13.64 22.49
C LYS A 49 -21.98 13.39 22.34
N ILE A 50 -21.27 13.15 23.44
CA ILE A 50 -19.84 12.82 23.39
C ILE A 50 -19.61 11.56 22.54
N THR A 51 -20.38 10.50 22.80
CA THR A 51 -20.27 9.25 22.03
C THR A 51 -20.56 9.48 20.53
N GLN A 52 -21.58 10.29 20.20
CA GLN A 52 -21.86 10.64 18.81
C GLN A 52 -20.72 11.42 18.14
N TYR A 53 -20.14 12.40 18.84
CA TYR A 53 -18.99 13.15 18.33
C TYR A 53 -17.76 12.29 18.17
N GLU A 54 -17.46 11.38 19.11
CA GLU A 54 -16.35 10.45 19.00
C GLU A 54 -16.49 9.54 17.80
N GLN A 55 -17.69 9.02 17.56
CA GLN A 55 -18.00 8.19 16.40
C GLN A 55 -17.80 8.97 15.09
N GLN A 56 -18.37 10.17 15.01
CA GLN A 56 -18.26 11.03 13.83
C GLN A 56 -16.80 11.42 13.57
N LEU A 57 -16.07 11.79 14.61
CA LEU A 57 -14.64 12.15 14.50
C LEU A 57 -13.80 10.98 13.98
N LYS A 58 -14.12 9.75 14.42
CA LYS A 58 -13.45 8.54 13.95
C LYS A 58 -13.71 8.30 12.46
N GLU A 59 -14.98 8.41 12.03
CA GLU A 59 -15.36 8.23 10.63
C GLU A 59 -14.70 9.28 9.72
N GLU A 60 -14.74 10.56 10.11
CA GLU A 60 -14.08 11.65 9.38
C GLU A 60 -12.56 11.50 9.33
N SER A 61 -11.95 11.01 10.42
CA SER A 61 -10.51 10.75 10.47
C SER A 61 -10.09 9.61 9.54
N ASP A 62 -10.87 8.53 9.49
CA ASP A 62 -10.62 7.39 8.62
C ASP A 62 -10.79 7.76 7.13
N GLU A 63 -11.78 8.58 6.80
CA GLU A 63 -11.99 9.10 5.44
C GLU A 63 -10.82 10.00 5.01
N LYS A 64 -10.42 10.91 5.87
CA LYS A 64 -9.30 11.83 5.61
C LYS A 64 -7.96 11.10 5.50
N ALA A 65 -7.75 10.08 6.32
CA ALA A 65 -6.57 9.22 6.22
C ALA A 65 -6.51 8.48 4.88
N ARG A 66 -7.63 7.94 4.38
CA ARG A 66 -7.69 7.30 3.06
C ARG A 66 -7.43 8.27 1.93
N GLU A 67 -7.95 9.49 1.99
CA GLU A 67 -7.70 10.54 1.01
C GLU A 67 -6.22 10.93 0.94
N ILE A 68 -5.59 11.14 2.09
CA ILE A 68 -4.16 11.46 2.19
C ILE A 68 -3.32 10.31 1.65
N LEU A 69 -3.61 9.05 2.03
CA LEU A 69 -2.91 7.87 1.54
C LEU A 69 -3.07 7.70 0.04
N SER A 70 -4.29 7.86 -0.49
CA SER A 70 -4.55 7.78 -1.93
C SER A 70 -3.76 8.84 -2.71
N THR A 71 -3.74 10.08 -2.22
CA THR A 71 -2.97 11.17 -2.82
C THR A 71 -1.46 10.91 -2.75
N ALA A 72 -0.96 10.39 -1.62
CA ALA A 72 0.45 10.04 -1.46
C ALA A 72 0.85 8.90 -2.41
N ILE A 73 0.03 7.85 -2.52
CA ILE A 73 0.24 6.74 -3.45
C ILE A 73 0.27 7.25 -4.89
N GLN A 74 -0.66 8.10 -5.31
CA GLN A 74 -0.69 8.66 -6.66
C GLN A 74 0.56 9.48 -6.98
N ARG A 75 1.08 10.24 -6.03
CA ARG A 75 2.32 11.03 -6.21
C ARG A 75 3.56 10.16 -6.32
N CYS A 76 3.67 9.13 -5.49
CA CYS A 76 4.86 8.28 -5.40
C CYS A 76 4.82 7.09 -6.35
N ALA A 77 3.63 6.69 -6.85
CA ALA A 77 3.46 5.48 -7.66
C ALA A 77 4.28 5.53 -8.95
N SER A 78 4.29 6.65 -9.63
CA SER A 78 5.02 6.83 -10.90
C SER A 78 6.53 6.60 -10.71
N ASP A 79 7.13 7.24 -9.72
CA ASP A 79 8.57 7.16 -9.47
C ASP A 79 8.96 5.76 -8.94
N HIS A 80 8.14 5.22 -8.04
CA HIS A 80 8.36 3.87 -7.49
C HIS A 80 8.19 2.78 -8.55
N VAL A 81 7.21 2.88 -9.44
CA VAL A 81 7.01 1.94 -10.55
C VAL A 81 8.20 1.99 -11.50
N ALA A 82 8.69 3.17 -11.86
CA ALA A 82 9.87 3.32 -12.71
C ALA A 82 11.10 2.64 -12.08
N GLU A 83 11.37 2.87 -10.81
CA GLU A 83 12.51 2.27 -10.10
C GLU A 83 12.44 0.73 -10.03
N VAL A 84 11.25 0.17 -9.84
CA VAL A 84 11.06 -1.28 -9.65
C VAL A 84 10.89 -2.06 -10.96
N THR A 85 10.45 -1.40 -12.05
CA THR A 85 10.10 -2.08 -13.31
C THR A 85 11.15 -2.00 -14.40
N VAL A 86 12.18 -1.19 -14.24
CA VAL A 86 13.24 -1.00 -15.24
C VAL A 86 14.58 -1.58 -14.78
N SER A 87 15.37 -2.02 -15.75
CA SER A 87 16.78 -2.39 -15.58
C SER A 87 17.58 -1.85 -16.75
N VAL A 88 18.75 -1.28 -16.48
CA VAL A 88 19.63 -0.74 -17.50
C VAL A 88 20.76 -1.72 -17.78
N VAL A 89 21.02 -2.01 -19.05
CA VAL A 89 22.13 -2.85 -19.51
C VAL A 89 23.14 -1.94 -20.23
N PRO A 90 24.37 -1.85 -19.72
CA PRO A 90 25.41 -1.08 -20.36
C PRO A 90 25.90 -1.75 -21.65
N LEU A 91 26.17 -0.94 -22.66
CA LEU A 91 26.73 -1.36 -23.94
C LEU A 91 28.19 -0.93 -24.05
N PRO A 92 29.04 -1.72 -24.72
CA PRO A 92 30.46 -1.34 -24.94
C PRO A 92 30.61 -0.16 -25.90
N ASN A 93 29.65 0.08 -26.77
CA ASN A 93 29.58 1.20 -27.72
C ASN A 93 28.16 1.34 -28.29
N ASP A 94 27.86 2.50 -28.88
CA ASP A 94 26.55 2.75 -29.48
C ASP A 94 26.28 1.96 -30.80
N GLU A 95 27.30 1.46 -31.47
CA GLU A 95 27.11 0.60 -32.66
C GLU A 95 26.38 -0.70 -32.28
N MET A 96 26.52 -1.13 -31.05
CA MET A 96 25.83 -2.32 -30.55
C MET A 96 24.31 -2.16 -30.54
N LYS A 97 23.78 -0.92 -30.37
CA LYS A 97 22.34 -0.64 -30.45
C LYS A 97 21.80 -1.07 -31.82
N GLY A 98 22.47 -0.67 -32.89
CA GLY A 98 22.06 -1.03 -34.26
C GLY A 98 22.05 -2.56 -34.50
N ARG A 99 23.01 -3.27 -33.90
CA ARG A 99 23.08 -4.74 -34.00
C ARG A 99 21.98 -5.44 -33.20
N ILE A 100 21.65 -4.91 -32.04
CA ILE A 100 20.54 -5.42 -31.19
C ILE A 100 19.20 -5.15 -31.85
N ILE A 101 18.99 -3.99 -32.47
CA ILE A 101 17.79 -3.70 -33.25
C ILE A 101 17.70 -4.67 -34.46
N GLY A 102 18.80 -4.81 -35.20
CA GLY A 102 18.86 -5.60 -36.40
C GLY A 102 18.09 -4.96 -37.60
N ARG A 103 18.15 -5.60 -38.76
CA ARG A 103 17.42 -5.14 -39.95
C ARG A 103 15.93 -5.09 -39.67
N GLU A 104 15.29 -3.97 -39.87
CA GLU A 104 13.86 -3.74 -39.67
C GLU A 104 13.36 -4.10 -38.24
N GLY A 105 14.23 -4.03 -37.24
CA GLY A 105 13.88 -4.37 -35.88
C GLY A 105 13.68 -5.88 -35.64
N ARG A 106 14.22 -6.75 -36.48
CA ARG A 106 14.00 -8.20 -36.39
C ARG A 106 14.56 -8.81 -35.11
N ASN A 107 15.75 -8.42 -34.71
CA ASN A 107 16.41 -8.98 -33.51
C ASN A 107 15.73 -8.50 -32.23
N ILE A 108 15.40 -7.21 -32.11
CA ILE A 108 14.73 -6.67 -30.94
C ILE A 108 13.35 -7.29 -30.76
N ARG A 109 12.53 -7.42 -31.82
CA ARG A 109 11.23 -8.09 -31.75
C ARG A 109 11.33 -9.55 -31.33
N THR A 110 12.37 -10.26 -31.81
CA THR A 110 12.59 -11.65 -31.40
C THR A 110 12.90 -11.73 -29.92
N LEU A 111 13.74 -10.85 -29.39
CA LEU A 111 14.09 -10.81 -27.97
C LEU A 111 12.89 -10.46 -27.09
N GLU A 112 12.12 -9.42 -27.49
CA GLU A 112 10.89 -9.01 -26.80
C GLU A 112 9.83 -10.10 -26.77
N ASN A 113 9.58 -10.75 -27.92
CA ASN A 113 8.60 -11.84 -28.00
C ASN A 113 8.98 -13.06 -27.14
N LEU A 114 10.26 -13.42 -27.09
CA LEU A 114 10.73 -14.57 -26.33
C LEU A 114 10.78 -14.29 -24.81
N THR A 115 11.13 -13.08 -24.40
CA THR A 115 11.28 -12.74 -23.00
C THR A 115 10.01 -12.15 -22.39
N GLY A 116 9.16 -11.51 -23.20
CA GLY A 116 8.02 -10.71 -22.74
C GLY A 116 8.45 -9.44 -22.01
N VAL A 117 9.59 -8.86 -22.41
CA VAL A 117 10.18 -7.65 -21.81
C VAL A 117 10.35 -6.63 -22.94
N ASP A 118 9.94 -5.40 -22.71
CA ASP A 118 10.11 -4.30 -23.65
C ASP A 118 11.53 -3.74 -23.59
N LEU A 119 12.16 -3.58 -24.74
CA LEU A 119 13.48 -2.99 -24.89
C LEU A 119 13.35 -1.53 -25.36
N ILE A 120 13.67 -0.61 -24.49
CA ILE A 120 13.65 0.84 -24.77
C ILE A 120 15.07 1.25 -25.19
N ILE A 121 15.20 1.65 -26.45
CA ILE A 121 16.45 2.15 -27.02
C ILE A 121 16.23 3.63 -27.34
N ASP A 122 16.72 4.46 -26.48
CA ASP A 122 16.66 5.93 -26.57
C ASP A 122 18.03 6.54 -26.87
N ASP A 123 18.12 7.88 -26.77
CA ASP A 123 19.34 8.63 -27.01
C ASP A 123 20.36 8.53 -25.85
N THR A 124 20.06 7.78 -24.79
CA THR A 124 21.00 7.55 -23.67
C THR A 124 22.25 6.82 -24.21
N PRO A 125 23.44 7.40 -24.10
CA PRO A 125 24.63 6.79 -24.66
C PRO A 125 24.97 5.46 -23.99
N GLU A 126 25.39 4.50 -24.80
CA GLU A 126 25.94 3.20 -24.33
C GLU A 126 25.04 2.44 -23.35
N ALA A 127 23.71 2.55 -23.48
CA ALA A 127 22.77 1.88 -22.60
C ALA A 127 21.49 1.44 -23.35
N ILE A 128 20.87 0.36 -22.86
CA ILE A 128 19.53 -0.09 -23.22
C ILE A 128 18.74 -0.29 -21.93
N THR A 129 17.51 0.21 -21.91
CA THR A 129 16.59 0.08 -20.81
C THR A 129 15.62 -1.08 -21.06
N LEU A 130 15.55 -2.02 -20.13
CA LEU A 130 14.61 -3.14 -20.12
C LEU A 130 13.43 -2.77 -19.21
N SER A 131 12.21 -2.87 -19.71
CA SER A 131 10.98 -2.56 -18.98
C SER A 131 10.08 -3.78 -18.89
N CYS A 132 9.79 -4.23 -17.67
CA CYS A 132 8.86 -5.33 -17.41
C CYS A 132 8.44 -5.32 -15.94
N HIS A 133 7.16 -5.57 -15.69
CA HIS A 133 6.65 -5.71 -14.33
C HIS A 133 7.17 -6.99 -13.62
N ASP A 134 7.37 -8.09 -14.36
CA ASP A 134 7.91 -9.35 -13.79
C ASP A 134 9.45 -9.26 -13.68
N PRO A 135 10.00 -9.20 -12.44
CA PRO A 135 11.44 -9.05 -12.24
C PRO A 135 12.23 -10.29 -12.70
N VAL A 136 11.62 -11.48 -12.72
CA VAL A 136 12.27 -12.70 -13.19
C VAL A 136 12.43 -12.67 -14.71
N LYS A 137 11.39 -12.25 -15.45
CA LYS A 137 11.48 -12.06 -16.90
C LYS A 137 12.51 -11.00 -17.26
N ARG A 138 12.55 -9.91 -16.52
CA ARG A 138 13.51 -8.82 -16.73
C ARG A 138 14.95 -9.30 -16.51
N GLU A 139 15.20 -10.13 -15.49
CA GLU A 139 16.51 -10.75 -15.25
C GLU A 139 16.91 -11.72 -16.37
N VAL A 140 15.98 -12.52 -16.89
CA VAL A 140 16.22 -13.37 -18.06
C VAL A 140 16.62 -12.54 -19.28
N ALA A 141 15.90 -11.44 -19.55
CA ALA A 141 16.21 -10.55 -20.65
C ALA A 141 17.59 -9.88 -20.47
N ARG A 142 17.91 -9.41 -19.25
CA ARG A 142 19.18 -8.80 -18.89
C ARG A 142 20.35 -9.76 -19.15
N LEU A 143 20.30 -10.96 -18.59
CA LEU A 143 21.32 -11.99 -18.79
C LEU A 143 21.46 -12.40 -20.27
N SER A 144 20.36 -12.49 -20.99
CA SER A 144 20.36 -12.83 -22.42
C SER A 144 21.09 -11.75 -23.22
N LEU A 145 20.76 -10.49 -22.94
CA LEU A 145 21.37 -9.35 -23.62
C LEU A 145 22.85 -9.23 -23.33
N GLU A 146 23.28 -9.38 -22.07
CA GLU A 146 24.69 -9.38 -21.68
C GLU A 146 25.51 -10.49 -22.40
N LYS A 147 24.96 -11.70 -22.47
CA LYS A 147 25.60 -12.82 -23.18
C LYS A 147 25.67 -12.59 -24.70
N LEU A 148 24.64 -12.01 -25.29
CA LEU A 148 24.63 -11.65 -26.71
C LEU A 148 25.66 -10.55 -27.03
N ILE A 149 25.81 -9.58 -26.14
CA ILE A 149 26.82 -8.51 -26.26
C ILE A 149 28.22 -9.09 -26.18
N GLN A 150 28.49 -9.97 -25.21
CA GLN A 150 29.78 -10.63 -25.05
C GLN A 150 30.15 -11.54 -26.22
N ASP A 151 29.16 -12.31 -26.72
CA ASP A 151 29.38 -13.21 -27.88
C ASP A 151 29.52 -12.44 -29.20
N GLY A 152 28.92 -11.26 -29.27
CA GLY A 152 28.96 -10.41 -30.47
C GLY A 152 28.11 -10.93 -31.65
N ARG A 153 27.52 -12.10 -31.58
CA ARG A 153 26.68 -12.70 -32.61
C ARG A 153 25.21 -12.51 -32.29
N ILE A 154 24.57 -11.52 -32.90
CA ILE A 154 23.18 -11.16 -32.64
C ILE A 154 22.34 -11.45 -33.89
N HIS A 155 21.67 -12.59 -33.87
CA HIS A 155 20.70 -13.00 -34.90
C HIS A 155 19.61 -13.88 -34.25
N PRO A 156 18.41 -14.02 -34.85
CA PRO A 156 17.24 -14.63 -34.21
C PRO A 156 17.52 -16.00 -33.57
N THR A 157 18.11 -16.93 -34.28
CA THR A 157 18.43 -18.28 -33.77
C THR A 157 19.33 -18.23 -32.54
N ARG A 158 20.34 -17.34 -32.55
CA ARG A 158 21.25 -17.19 -31.42
C ARG A 158 20.57 -16.53 -30.24
N ILE A 159 19.62 -15.63 -30.48
CA ILE A 159 18.77 -15.03 -29.44
C ILE A 159 17.93 -16.12 -28.76
N GLU A 160 17.26 -16.98 -29.52
CA GLU A 160 16.48 -18.10 -29.00
C GLU A 160 17.30 -19.02 -28.09
N GLU A 161 18.48 -19.46 -28.56
CA GLU A 161 19.39 -20.31 -27.79
C GLU A 161 19.85 -19.62 -26.48
N THR A 162 20.16 -18.32 -26.56
CA THR A 162 20.68 -17.56 -25.44
C THR A 162 19.59 -17.31 -24.40
N VAL A 163 18.36 -16.98 -24.83
CA VAL A 163 17.21 -16.80 -23.93
C VAL A 163 16.87 -18.10 -23.20
N GLU A 164 16.87 -19.25 -23.91
CA GLU A 164 16.64 -20.54 -23.26
C GLU A 164 17.70 -20.90 -22.22
N LYS A 165 18.96 -20.59 -22.50
CA LYS A 165 20.07 -20.79 -21.55
C LYS A 165 19.90 -19.86 -20.33
N ALA A 166 19.61 -18.58 -20.54
CA ALA A 166 19.41 -17.63 -19.47
C ALA A 166 18.21 -18.03 -18.58
N ARG A 167 17.10 -18.50 -19.19
CA ARG A 167 15.92 -18.97 -18.46
C ARG A 167 16.25 -20.13 -17.52
N ARG A 168 16.99 -21.13 -17.99
CA ARG A 168 17.43 -22.28 -17.18
C ARG A 168 18.39 -21.85 -16.06
N GLU A 169 19.27 -20.91 -16.33
CA GLU A 169 20.21 -20.36 -15.33
C GLU A 169 19.48 -19.63 -14.21
N VAL A 170 18.51 -18.78 -14.56
CA VAL A 170 17.68 -18.06 -13.58
C VAL A 170 16.84 -19.04 -12.77
N GLU A 171 16.23 -20.06 -13.39
CA GLU A 171 15.48 -21.10 -12.67
C GLU A 171 16.39 -21.88 -11.68
N THR A 172 17.60 -22.22 -12.09
CA THR A 172 18.56 -22.91 -11.22
C THR A 172 18.93 -22.01 -10.03
N LYS A 173 19.16 -20.74 -10.27
CA LYS A 173 19.49 -19.76 -9.23
C LYS A 173 18.32 -19.54 -8.26
N ILE A 174 17.09 -19.44 -8.76
CA ILE A 174 15.89 -19.40 -7.94
C ILE A 174 15.83 -20.60 -6.98
N LYS A 175 16.09 -21.81 -7.49
CA LYS A 175 16.09 -23.02 -6.67
C LYS A 175 17.17 -22.95 -5.59
N GLN A 176 18.38 -22.59 -5.97
CA GLN A 176 19.52 -22.47 -5.04
C GLN A 176 19.28 -21.41 -3.95
N ASP A 177 18.75 -20.24 -4.33
CA ASP A 177 18.44 -19.17 -3.37
C ASP A 177 17.32 -19.60 -2.40
N GLY A 178 16.31 -20.34 -2.87
CA GLY A 178 15.29 -20.93 -2.02
C GLY A 178 15.82 -21.98 -1.06
N GLU A 179 16.68 -22.87 -1.52
CA GLU A 179 17.34 -23.89 -0.68
C GLU A 179 18.25 -23.23 0.38
N ARG A 180 19.00 -22.20 0.00
CA ARG A 180 19.83 -21.43 0.92
C ARG A 180 18.99 -20.76 2.01
N ALA A 181 17.90 -20.11 1.67
CA ALA A 181 16.99 -19.48 2.62
C ALA A 181 16.43 -20.46 3.66
N VAL A 182 16.07 -21.66 3.22
CA VAL A 182 15.58 -22.74 4.10
C VAL A 182 16.68 -23.18 5.08
N ILE A 183 17.92 -23.30 4.63
CA ILE A 183 19.06 -23.67 5.48
C ILE A 183 19.36 -22.57 6.50
N GLU A 184 19.44 -21.32 6.07
CA GLU A 184 19.75 -20.17 6.92
C GLU A 184 18.70 -19.93 8.02
N THR A 185 17.43 -20.15 7.70
CA THR A 185 16.31 -20.00 8.67
C THR A 185 16.09 -21.24 9.54
N GLY A 186 16.73 -22.38 9.25
CA GLY A 186 16.55 -23.64 9.97
C GLY A 186 15.15 -24.25 9.80
N VAL A 187 14.37 -23.81 8.83
CA VAL A 187 13.02 -24.36 8.56
C VAL A 187 13.17 -25.62 7.73
N HIS A 188 12.73 -26.76 8.27
CA HIS A 188 12.82 -28.05 7.60
C HIS A 188 11.46 -28.47 7.04
N HIS A 189 11.50 -29.33 6.01
CA HIS A 189 10.30 -29.93 5.39
C HIS A 189 9.38 -28.99 4.61
N LEU A 190 9.93 -27.94 3.96
CA LEU A 190 9.17 -27.12 3.04
C LEU A 190 8.89 -27.84 1.73
N HIS A 191 7.67 -27.67 1.21
CA HIS A 191 7.32 -28.17 -0.10
C HIS A 191 8.18 -27.52 -1.20
N PRO A 192 8.66 -28.27 -2.24
CA PRO A 192 9.52 -27.72 -3.29
C PRO A 192 8.98 -26.47 -3.99
N GLU A 193 7.68 -26.39 -4.21
CA GLU A 193 7.05 -25.20 -4.79
C GLU A 193 7.17 -23.97 -3.88
N LEU A 194 7.09 -24.14 -2.56
CA LEU A 194 7.27 -23.06 -1.60
C LEU A 194 8.73 -22.58 -1.57
N MET A 195 9.70 -23.49 -1.65
CA MET A 195 11.11 -23.14 -1.79
C MET A 195 11.38 -22.34 -3.07
N LYS A 196 10.73 -22.70 -4.17
CA LYS A 196 10.81 -21.95 -5.44
C LYS A 196 10.23 -20.54 -5.30
N LEU A 197 9.10 -20.39 -4.59
CA LEU A 197 8.52 -19.08 -4.31
C LEU A 197 9.44 -18.21 -3.46
N LEU A 198 10.08 -18.78 -2.42
CA LEU A 198 11.08 -18.09 -1.62
C LEU A 198 12.26 -17.61 -2.49
N GLY A 199 12.82 -18.48 -3.33
CA GLY A 199 13.91 -18.10 -4.23
C GLY A 199 13.54 -16.98 -5.21
N ARG A 200 12.28 -16.91 -5.66
CA ARG A 200 11.79 -15.81 -6.50
C ARG A 200 11.77 -14.46 -5.78
N MET A 201 11.66 -14.46 -4.45
CA MET A 201 11.70 -13.23 -3.65
C MET A 201 13.04 -12.48 -3.76
N ARG A 202 14.13 -13.16 -4.14
CA ARG A 202 15.43 -12.51 -4.41
C ARG A 202 15.36 -11.46 -5.52
N TYR A 203 14.49 -11.65 -6.50
CA TYR A 203 14.32 -10.72 -7.63
C TYR A 203 13.32 -9.61 -7.34
N ARG A 204 12.70 -9.64 -6.17
CA ARG A 204 11.71 -8.65 -5.76
C ARG A 204 12.34 -7.64 -4.81
N THR A 205 12.15 -6.37 -5.11
CA THR A 205 12.54 -5.25 -4.25
C THR A 205 11.29 -4.61 -3.65
N SER A 206 11.32 -4.28 -2.37
CA SER A 206 10.26 -3.56 -1.69
C SER A 206 10.88 -2.54 -0.76
N TYR A 207 10.47 -1.27 -0.85
CA TYR A 207 11.04 -0.16 -0.08
C TYR A 207 12.58 -0.06 -0.18
N GLY A 208 13.14 -0.30 -1.37
CA GLY A 208 14.58 -0.26 -1.61
C GLY A 208 15.36 -1.45 -1.06
N GLN A 209 14.70 -2.45 -0.47
CA GLN A 209 15.32 -3.64 0.11
C GLN A 209 15.00 -4.90 -0.68
N ASN A 210 15.96 -5.83 -0.74
CA ASN A 210 15.73 -7.15 -1.30
C ASN A 210 14.79 -7.94 -0.37
N VAL A 211 13.67 -8.42 -0.90
CA VAL A 211 12.63 -9.05 -0.08
C VAL A 211 13.12 -10.36 0.55
N LEU A 212 13.93 -11.16 -0.14
CA LEU A 212 14.48 -12.40 0.41
C LEU A 212 15.45 -12.12 1.56
N GLU A 213 16.41 -11.22 1.35
CA GLU A 213 17.42 -10.89 2.35
C GLU A 213 16.83 -10.19 3.59
N HIS A 214 15.73 -9.45 3.41
CA HIS A 214 15.03 -8.84 4.54
C HIS A 214 14.19 -9.86 5.34
N SER A 215 13.77 -10.96 4.71
CA SER A 215 12.89 -11.98 5.33
C SER A 215 13.66 -13.11 6.02
N ILE A 216 14.95 -13.24 5.81
CA ILE A 216 15.88 -14.16 6.49
C ILE A 216 16.49 -13.46 7.71
#